data_7870708d163534866506ceae0b7f070d
#
_entry.id   7870708d163534866506ceae0b7f070d
#
_cell.length_a   1.000
_cell.length_b   1.000
_cell.length_c   1.000
_cell.angle_alpha   90.00
_cell.angle_beta   90.00
_cell.angle_gamma   90.00
#
_symmetry.space_group_name_H-M   'P 1'
#
loop_
_entity.id
_entity.type
_entity.pdbx_description
1 polymer ?
#
loop_
_entity_poly.entity_id
_entity_poly.type
_entity_poly.pdbx_seq_one_letter_code
_entity_poly.pdbx_strand_id
1 'polypeptide(L)'
;MANIGRSCSPIHTQMELFSYKNLLENEGAKCYLSKPYGLELLFLLAQFESDNADNGIEDTYEALSYFKPRRGAFSKHIQNLDASGHIIKIISKKKASKSVLRMSADVAKAFKEFNES
;
A
#
# COMPACT_ATOMS: atom_id res chain seq x y z
N MET A 1 -29.19 0.86 -17.04
CA MET A 1 -28.84 1.01 -16.75
C MET A 1 -28.43 1.28 -16.21
N ALA A 2 -28.60 1.33 -16.01
CA ALA A 2 -28.19 1.64 -15.41
C ALA A 2 -27.95 1.87 -14.69
N ASN A 3 -28.14 1.79 -14.37
CA ASN A 3 -27.83 2.12 -13.59
C ASN A 3 -27.23 2.28 -12.93
N ILE A 4 -27.43 1.90 -13.03
CA ILE A 4 -26.65 1.87 -12.31
C ILE A 4 -25.88 2.64 -11.68
N GLY A 5 -25.17 2.53 -11.88
CA GLY A 5 -24.25 3.32 -11.16
C GLY A 5 -24.82 4.43 -10.47
N ARG A 6 -25.89 4.44 -10.73
CA ARG A 6 -26.47 5.37 -10.15
C ARG A 6 -26.78 5.32 -8.84
N SER A 7 -26.46 4.28 -8.30
CA SER A 7 -26.58 4.16 -6.87
C SER A 7 -25.60 5.09 -6.15
N CYS A 8 -24.54 5.50 -6.80
CA CYS A 8 -23.63 6.46 -6.20
C CYS A 8 -24.07 7.88 -6.47
N SER A 9 -24.26 8.67 -5.42
CA SER A 9 -24.57 10.07 -5.59
C SER A 9 -23.34 10.82 -6.10
N PRO A 10 -23.52 11.93 -6.85
CA PRO A 10 -22.38 12.75 -7.27
C PRO A 10 -21.54 13.25 -6.11
N ILE A 11 -22.15 13.58 -4.98
CA ILE A 11 -21.42 14.03 -3.80
C ILE A 11 -20.51 12.94 -3.27
N HIS A 12 -21.00 11.71 -3.19
CA HIS A 12 -20.21 10.57 -2.72
C HIS A 12 -19.02 10.34 -3.64
N THR A 13 -19.25 10.36 -4.96
CA THR A 13 -18.20 10.18 -5.93
C THR A 13 -17.12 11.27 -5.81
N GLN A 14 -17.54 12.52 -5.59
CA GLN A 14 -16.60 13.62 -5.42
C GLN A 14 -15.75 13.44 -4.18
N MET A 15 -16.33 12.95 -3.09
CA MET A 15 -15.59 12.70 -1.87
C MET A 15 -14.56 11.60 -2.05
N GLU A 16 -14.89 10.54 -2.78
CA GLU A 16 -13.94 9.47 -3.08
C GLU A 16 -12.77 9.99 -3.90
N LEU A 17 -13.05 10.78 -4.93
CA LEU A 17 -12.01 11.38 -5.77
C LEU A 17 -11.13 12.31 -4.96
N PHE A 18 -11.71 13.11 -4.07
CA PHE A 18 -10.96 14.02 -3.23
C PHE A 18 -10.01 13.24 -2.31
N SER A 19 -10.50 12.15 -1.73
CA SER A 19 -9.68 11.31 -0.85
C SER A 19 -8.51 10.68 -1.61
N TYR A 20 -8.77 10.20 -2.83
CA TYR A 20 -7.72 9.62 -3.66
C TYR A 20 -6.68 10.67 -4.04
N LYS A 21 -7.15 11.87 -4.38
CA LYS A 21 -6.26 12.98 -4.69
C LYS A 21 -5.36 13.32 -3.50
N ASN A 22 -5.95 13.35 -2.29
CA ASN A 22 -5.18 13.60 -1.09
C ASN A 22 -4.12 12.54 -0.86
N LEU A 23 -4.45 11.27 -1.13
CA LEU A 23 -3.48 10.19 -1.03
C LEU A 23 -2.33 10.42 -2.01
N LEU A 24 -2.65 10.82 -3.26
CA LEU A 24 -1.63 11.08 -4.27
C LEU A 24 -0.75 12.29 -3.94
N GLU A 25 -1.21 13.17 -3.07
CA GLU A 25 -0.41 14.31 -2.63
C GLU A 25 0.59 13.94 -1.54
N ASN A 26 0.43 12.76 -0.93
CA ASN A 26 1.43 12.25 -0.01
C ASN A 26 2.58 11.69 -0.84
N GLU A 27 3.79 12.22 -0.62
CA GLU A 27 4.94 11.87 -1.44
C GLU A 27 5.27 10.37 -1.37
N GLY A 28 5.22 9.81 -0.17
CA GLY A 28 5.48 8.38 0.00
C GLY A 28 4.45 7.52 -0.70
N ALA A 29 3.16 7.83 -0.49
CA ALA A 29 2.08 7.10 -1.15
C ALA A 29 2.19 7.21 -2.67
N LYS A 30 2.58 8.40 -3.17
CA LYS A 30 2.76 8.61 -4.60
C LYS A 30 3.84 7.68 -5.15
N CYS A 31 4.92 7.45 -4.40
CA CYS A 31 5.97 6.52 -4.81
C CYS A 31 5.44 5.09 -4.92
N TYR A 32 4.60 4.66 -3.97
CA TYR A 32 3.95 3.35 -4.08
C TYR A 32 3.09 3.29 -5.34
N LEU A 33 2.28 4.32 -5.56
CA LEU A 33 1.29 4.34 -6.63
C LEU A 33 1.91 4.58 -8.00
N SER A 34 3.22 4.78 -8.08
CA SER A 34 3.93 4.87 -9.35
C SER A 34 4.00 3.53 -10.08
N LYS A 35 3.67 2.43 -9.39
CA LYS A 35 3.67 1.09 -9.97
C LYS A 35 2.24 0.57 -10.09
N PRO A 36 1.95 -0.27 -11.11
CA PRO A 36 0.60 -0.81 -11.29
C PRO A 36 0.08 -1.57 -10.08
N TYR A 37 0.97 -2.24 -9.32
CA TYR A 37 0.60 -3.00 -8.13
C TYR A 37 0.62 -2.15 -6.85
N GLY A 38 0.87 -0.84 -6.97
CA GLY A 38 1.10 0.01 -5.80
C GLY A 38 -0.07 0.09 -4.84
N LEU A 39 -1.28 0.24 -5.35
CA LEU A 39 -2.46 0.30 -4.49
C LEU A 39 -2.69 -1.01 -3.76
N GLU A 40 -2.55 -2.14 -4.48
CA GLU A 40 -2.65 -3.46 -3.85
C GLU A 40 -1.59 -3.61 -2.76
N LEU A 41 -0.37 -3.15 -3.02
CA LEU A 41 0.70 -3.21 -2.04
C LEU A 41 0.35 -2.44 -0.77
N LEU A 42 -0.23 -1.24 -0.92
CA LEU A 42 -0.66 -0.45 0.25
C LEU A 42 -1.72 -1.20 1.06
N PHE A 43 -2.72 -1.79 0.39
CA PHE A 43 -3.74 -2.57 1.07
C PHE A 43 -3.15 -3.79 1.78
N LEU A 44 -2.22 -4.49 1.13
CA LEU A 44 -1.59 -5.66 1.73
C LEU A 44 -0.77 -5.29 2.97
N LEU A 45 0.01 -4.21 2.89
CA LEU A 45 0.80 -3.78 4.03
C LEU A 45 -0.09 -3.36 5.20
N ALA A 46 -1.21 -2.69 4.90
CA ALA A 46 -2.17 -2.31 5.93
C ALA A 46 -2.80 -3.54 6.57
N GLN A 47 -3.16 -4.54 5.76
CA GLN A 47 -3.74 -5.79 6.26
C GLN A 47 -2.75 -6.56 7.12
N PHE A 48 -1.51 -6.68 6.65
CA PHE A 48 -0.48 -7.38 7.40
C PHE A 48 -0.18 -6.70 8.73
N GLU A 49 -0.18 -5.38 8.74
CA GLU A 49 0.03 -4.63 9.98
C GLU A 49 -1.13 -4.87 10.95
N SER A 50 -2.36 -4.82 10.45
CA SER A 50 -3.56 -5.07 11.25
C SER A 50 -3.53 -6.47 11.86
N ASP A 51 -3.07 -7.45 11.08
CA ASP A 51 -2.98 -8.85 11.53
C ASP A 51 -1.72 -9.12 12.37
N ASN A 52 -0.87 -8.12 12.55
CA ASN A 52 0.43 -8.27 13.20
C ASN A 52 1.23 -9.39 12.54
N ALA A 53 1.16 -9.47 11.22
CA ALA A 53 1.78 -10.54 10.45
C ALA A 53 3.30 -10.38 10.37
N ASP A 54 3.97 -11.51 10.17
CA ASP A 54 5.42 -11.57 10.08
C ASP A 54 5.85 -11.58 8.60
N ASN A 55 5.32 -10.65 7.82
CA ASN A 55 5.50 -10.61 6.37
C ASN A 55 6.81 -9.97 5.96
N GLY A 56 7.71 -10.77 5.43
CA GLY A 56 8.92 -10.27 4.79
C GLY A 56 8.65 -9.91 3.34
N ILE A 57 9.71 -9.61 2.59
CA ILE A 57 9.59 -9.21 1.19
C ILE A 57 8.99 -10.35 0.34
N GLU A 58 9.37 -11.61 0.60
CA GLU A 58 8.85 -12.75 -0.14
C GLU A 58 7.37 -12.98 0.15
N ASP A 59 6.99 -12.91 1.42
CA ASP A 59 5.59 -13.10 1.81
C ASP A 59 4.72 -12.02 1.17
N THR A 60 5.20 -10.79 1.16
CA THR A 60 4.46 -9.67 0.58
C THR A 60 4.35 -9.84 -0.93
N TYR A 61 5.44 -10.25 -1.58
CA TYR A 61 5.44 -10.49 -3.02
C TYR A 61 4.44 -11.59 -3.40
N GLU A 62 4.45 -12.68 -2.66
CA GLU A 62 3.56 -13.81 -2.94
C GLU A 62 2.09 -13.45 -2.73
N ALA A 63 1.80 -12.48 -1.87
CA ALA A 63 0.44 -12.05 -1.63
C ALA A 63 -0.14 -11.18 -2.76
N LEU A 64 0.71 -10.62 -3.63
CA LEU A 64 0.24 -9.81 -4.75
C LEU A 64 -0.53 -10.69 -5.73
N SER A 65 -1.71 -10.25 -6.14
CA SER A 65 -2.60 -10.98 -7.04
C SER A 65 -2.79 -10.29 -8.37
N TYR A 66 -2.80 -8.96 -8.37
CA TYR A 66 -3.05 -8.16 -9.56
C TYR A 66 -1.75 -7.51 -9.99
N PHE A 67 -1.51 -7.42 -11.28
CA PHE A 67 -0.33 -6.74 -11.83
C PHE A 67 0.98 -7.17 -11.16
N LYS A 68 1.11 -8.46 -10.86
CA LYS A 68 2.29 -8.98 -10.15
C LYS A 68 3.55 -8.77 -10.99
N PRO A 69 4.54 -8.02 -10.47
CA PRO A 69 5.77 -7.76 -11.22
C PRO A 69 6.71 -8.96 -11.14
N ARG A 70 7.82 -8.87 -11.86
CA ARG A 70 8.89 -9.84 -11.68
C ARG A 70 9.50 -9.62 -10.29
N ARG A 71 9.98 -10.69 -9.71
CA ARG A 71 10.55 -10.67 -8.36
C ARG A 71 11.66 -9.63 -8.20
N GLY A 72 12.56 -9.56 -9.16
CA GLY A 72 13.66 -8.60 -9.12
C GLY A 72 13.21 -7.15 -9.17
N ALA A 73 12.19 -6.87 -10.01
CA ALA A 73 11.63 -5.54 -10.11
C ALA A 73 10.94 -5.13 -8.80
N PHE A 74 10.21 -6.06 -8.20
CA PHE A 74 9.56 -5.81 -6.91
C PHE A 74 10.59 -5.53 -5.83
N SER A 75 11.63 -6.37 -5.76
CA SER A 75 12.69 -6.20 -4.77
C SER A 75 13.35 -4.84 -4.89
N LYS A 76 13.63 -4.41 -6.12
CA LYS A 76 14.25 -3.11 -6.36
C LYS A 76 13.33 -1.97 -5.91
N HIS A 77 12.04 -2.10 -6.18
CA HIS A 77 11.08 -1.06 -5.76
C HIS A 77 11.03 -0.96 -4.23
N ILE A 78 11.02 -2.10 -3.55
CA ILE A 78 11.03 -2.12 -2.08
C ILE A 78 12.31 -1.46 -1.56
N GLN A 79 13.46 -1.74 -2.18
CA GLN A 79 14.72 -1.10 -1.79
C GLN A 79 14.65 0.41 -1.96
N ASN A 80 14.05 0.88 -3.05
CA ASN A 80 13.90 2.31 -3.29
C ASN A 80 12.98 2.97 -2.27
N LEU A 81 11.87 2.30 -1.91
CA LEU A 81 10.96 2.80 -0.89
C LEU A 81 11.65 2.86 0.47
N ASP A 82 12.46 1.85 0.78
CA ASP A 82 13.22 1.81 2.03
C ASP A 82 14.25 2.93 2.08
N ALA A 83 14.99 3.12 1.00
CA ALA A 83 15.99 4.17 0.91
C ALA A 83 15.39 5.57 1.05
N SER A 84 14.16 5.75 0.59
CA SER A 84 13.45 7.03 0.66
C SER A 84 12.68 7.21 1.97
N GLY A 85 12.68 6.19 2.84
CA GLY A 85 11.98 6.27 4.12
C GLY A 85 10.48 6.06 4.05
N HIS A 86 9.98 5.54 2.93
CA HIS A 86 8.53 5.34 2.75
C HIS A 86 8.07 3.96 3.18
N ILE A 87 9.00 3.02 3.35
CA ILE A 87 8.72 1.71 3.91
C ILE A 87 9.75 1.47 5.01
N ILE A 88 9.36 0.78 6.06
CA ILE A 88 10.28 0.47 7.15
C ILE A 88 10.41 -1.04 7.30
N LYS A 89 11.55 -1.47 7.78
CA LYS A 89 11.83 -2.87 8.04
C LYS A 89 12.03 -3.04 9.54
N ILE A 90 11.26 -3.95 10.13
CA ILE A 90 11.40 -4.26 11.54
C ILE A 90 11.86 -5.70 11.68
N ILE A 91 12.50 -6.01 12.79
CA ILE A 91 13.01 -7.36 13.04
C ILE A 91 11.83 -8.28 13.32
N SER A 92 11.82 -9.45 12.65
CA SER A 92 10.79 -10.46 12.88
C SER A 92 10.83 -10.96 14.31
N LYS A 93 9.66 -11.14 14.92
CA LYS A 93 9.55 -11.71 16.26
C LYS A 93 9.86 -13.21 16.26
N LYS A 94 9.71 -13.87 15.12
CA LYS A 94 9.91 -15.31 15.01
C LYS A 94 11.31 -15.66 14.52
N LYS A 95 11.94 -14.80 13.74
CA LYS A 95 13.19 -15.11 13.09
C LYS A 95 14.04 -13.83 12.97
N ALA A 96 15.08 -13.74 13.78
CA ALA A 96 15.90 -12.52 13.86
C ALA A 96 16.56 -12.13 12.54
N SER A 97 16.76 -13.09 11.63
CA SER A 97 17.37 -12.81 10.32
C SER A 97 16.38 -12.29 9.30
N LYS A 98 15.08 -12.22 9.64
CA LYS A 98 14.02 -11.81 8.73
C LYS A 98 13.58 -10.38 9.06
N SER A 99 13.40 -9.56 8.03
CA SER A 99 12.84 -8.22 8.17
C SER A 99 11.39 -8.24 7.75
N VAL A 100 10.55 -7.62 8.57
CA VAL A 100 9.11 -7.48 8.31
C VAL A 100 8.88 -6.11 7.74
N LEU A 101 8.07 -6.04 6.66
CA LEU A 101 7.80 -4.79 5.97
C LEU A 101 6.58 -4.08 6.54
N ARG A 102 6.71 -2.77 6.74
CA ARG A 102 5.60 -1.92 7.18
C ARG A 102 5.66 -0.59 6.45
N MET A 103 4.51 0.04 6.25
CA MET A 103 4.50 1.40 5.72
C MET A 103 5.14 2.33 6.74
N SER A 104 5.79 3.42 6.25
CA SER A 104 6.23 4.47 7.15
C SER A 104 5.00 5.09 7.83
N ALA A 105 5.20 5.75 8.97
CA ALA A 105 4.08 6.35 9.70
C ALA A 105 3.31 7.35 8.85
N ASP A 106 4.02 8.14 8.05
CA ASP A 106 3.41 9.15 7.19
C ASP A 106 2.53 8.53 6.12
N VAL A 107 3.04 7.49 5.44
CA VAL A 107 2.27 6.77 4.41
C VAL A 107 1.08 6.06 5.04
N ALA A 108 1.29 5.42 6.19
CA ALA A 108 0.23 4.71 6.89
C ALA A 108 -0.91 5.65 7.25
N LYS A 109 -0.60 6.85 7.73
CA LYS A 109 -1.60 7.85 8.08
C LYS A 109 -2.40 8.28 6.85
N ALA A 110 -1.70 8.60 5.77
CA ALA A 110 -2.34 9.03 4.53
C ALA A 110 -3.25 7.94 3.97
N PHE A 111 -2.79 6.70 3.99
CA PHE A 111 -3.56 5.58 3.48
C PHE A 111 -4.78 5.29 4.37
N LYS A 112 -4.63 5.41 5.68
CA LYS A 112 -5.73 5.22 6.61
C LYS A 112 -6.84 6.23 6.34
N GLU A 113 -6.47 7.49 6.15
CA GLU A 113 -7.43 8.55 5.83
C GLU A 113 -8.16 8.26 4.53
N PHE A 114 -7.45 7.80 3.53
CA PHE A 114 -8.03 7.40 2.25
C PHE A 114 -9.02 6.24 2.43
N ASN A 115 -8.59 5.21 3.17
CA ASN A 115 -9.36 3.99 3.32
C ASN A 115 -10.62 4.18 4.17
N GLU A 116 -10.62 5.17 5.05
CA GLU A 116 -11.76 5.47 5.91
C GLU A 116 -12.73 6.48 5.32
N SER A 117 -12.42 7.02 4.14
CA SER A 117 -13.26 8.03 3.49
C SER A 117 -14.54 7.45 2.91
#